data_fa3d8d36858b96f2055237f80b611f8f
#
_entry.id   fa3d8d36858b96f2055237f80b611f8f
#
_cell.length_a   1.000
_cell.length_b   1.000
_cell.length_c   1.000
_cell.angle_alpha   90.00
_cell.angle_beta   90.00
_cell.angle_gamma   90.00
#
_symmetry.space_group_name_H-M   'P 1'
#
loop_
_entity.id
_entity.type
_entity.pdbx_description
1 polymer ?
#
loop_
_entity_poly.entity_id
_entity_poly.type
_entity_poly.pdbx_seq_one_letter_code
_entity_poly.pdbx_strand_id
1 'polypeptide(L)'
;MELTDSNKKWLHPWLLAHRIDLHNHLKRVVTTATEQYPAVPLHTGSRIACVDAETATITLQDGTQVQGDVVVGADGVHSVTRHAIPGGQLKAACRGKSAFRFLVSKDAALSDPITARLVQHQGQLSIWYGSDRRIIMYPTSHNTVLNFVAIHPEAESATESDDTWGQEGNLDKMLQIFKGFDPAILSLLGKAGPQTVKVWRLLDMDVIPQWHHHRLALLGDAAHPFLPHQGQGGGVAIEDAISLSVVLGKDTPVAEVHERLKLYHDIRHERATRIQGFSRLIGEDRTGDNELDSK
;
A
#
# COMPACT_ATOMS: atom_id res chain seq x y z
N MET A 1 4.35 -7.95 19.46
CA MET A 1 3.24 -7.05 19.85
C MET A 1 1.94 -7.78 19.56
N GLU A 2 1.16 -8.05 20.58
CA GLU A 2 -0.16 -8.67 20.41
C GLU A 2 -1.19 -7.58 20.07
N LEU A 3 -1.91 -7.76 18.96
CA LEU A 3 -2.91 -6.77 18.51
C LEU A 3 -4.12 -6.68 19.45
N THR A 4 -4.37 -7.70 20.26
CA THR A 4 -5.43 -7.72 21.28
C THR A 4 -5.26 -6.64 22.34
N ASP A 5 -4.03 -6.26 22.68
CA ASP A 5 -3.77 -5.17 23.63
C ASP A 5 -3.85 -3.79 22.97
N SER A 6 -3.65 -3.69 21.66
CA SER A 6 -3.79 -2.43 20.94
C SER A 6 -5.24 -1.93 20.92
N ASN A 7 -6.23 -2.82 20.87
CA ASN A 7 -7.65 -2.48 20.91
C ASN A 7 -8.09 -1.88 22.26
N LYS A 8 -7.37 -2.18 23.33
CA LYS A 8 -7.61 -1.56 24.65
C LYS A 8 -6.96 -0.18 24.77
N LYS A 9 -5.88 0.05 24.02
CA LYS A 9 -5.08 1.28 24.06
C LYS A 9 -5.57 2.35 23.08
N TRP A 10 -6.19 1.93 21.96
CA TRP A 10 -6.64 2.80 20.89
C TRP A 10 -8.17 2.75 20.77
N LEU A 11 -8.80 3.88 20.43
CA LEU A 11 -10.25 3.98 20.25
C LEU A 11 -10.80 3.08 19.13
N HIS A 12 -9.96 2.70 18.20
CA HIS A 12 -10.34 1.90 17.02
C HIS A 12 -9.44 0.67 16.88
N PRO A 13 -10.00 -0.47 16.46
CA PRO A 13 -9.23 -1.68 16.25
C PRO A 13 -8.23 -1.51 15.10
N TRP A 14 -7.05 -2.09 15.27
CA TRP A 14 -6.13 -2.27 14.16
C TRP A 14 -6.52 -3.53 13.39
N LEU A 15 -6.95 -3.35 12.13
CA LEU A 15 -7.42 -4.44 11.28
C LEU A 15 -6.32 -4.87 10.32
N LEU A 16 -6.12 -6.17 10.19
CA LEU A 16 -5.26 -6.80 9.19
C LEU A 16 -6.15 -7.43 8.13
N ALA A 17 -5.91 -7.07 6.87
CA ALA A 17 -6.71 -7.56 5.76
C ALA A 17 -5.82 -8.16 4.67
N HIS A 18 -6.30 -9.22 4.04
CA HIS A 18 -5.75 -9.67 2.77
C HIS A 18 -6.19 -8.69 1.68
N ARG A 19 -5.22 -8.14 0.95
CA ARG A 19 -5.48 -7.06 -0.02
C ARG A 19 -6.51 -7.45 -1.09
N ILE A 20 -6.45 -8.70 -1.58
CA ILE A 20 -7.37 -9.18 -2.62
C ILE A 20 -8.79 -9.25 -2.07
N ASP A 21 -8.98 -9.76 -0.85
CA ASP A 21 -10.31 -9.88 -0.22
C ASP A 21 -10.93 -8.50 -0.01
N LEU A 22 -10.16 -7.54 0.52
CA LEU A 22 -10.59 -6.16 0.69
C LEU A 22 -10.98 -5.52 -0.65
N HIS A 23 -10.11 -5.65 -1.67
CA HIS A 23 -10.37 -5.10 -3.00
C HIS A 23 -11.65 -5.68 -3.63
N ASN A 24 -11.81 -7.02 -3.58
CA ASN A 24 -12.98 -7.69 -4.14
C ASN A 24 -14.26 -7.27 -3.41
N HIS A 25 -14.19 -7.09 -2.09
CA HIS A 25 -15.34 -6.62 -1.31
C HIS A 25 -15.73 -5.19 -1.71
N LEU A 26 -14.77 -4.25 -1.73
CA LEU A 26 -15.00 -2.86 -2.13
C LEU A 26 -15.55 -2.77 -3.57
N LYS A 27 -14.95 -3.52 -4.50
CA LYS A 27 -15.44 -3.62 -5.87
C LYS A 27 -16.89 -4.08 -5.93
N ARG A 28 -17.24 -5.15 -5.24
CA ARG A 28 -18.60 -5.66 -5.18
C ARG A 28 -19.57 -4.62 -4.63
N VAL A 29 -19.20 -3.93 -3.55
CA VAL A 29 -20.06 -2.89 -2.94
C VAL A 29 -20.38 -1.78 -3.94
N VAL A 30 -19.36 -1.25 -4.64
CA VAL A 30 -19.60 -0.12 -5.57
C VAL A 30 -20.27 -0.51 -6.87
N THR A 31 -20.10 -1.76 -7.34
CA THR A 31 -20.69 -2.24 -8.59
C THR A 31 -22.06 -2.92 -8.41
N THR A 32 -22.58 -2.99 -7.19
CA THR A 32 -23.90 -3.54 -6.89
C THR A 32 -24.86 -2.40 -6.54
N ALA A 33 -25.97 -2.28 -7.28
CA ALA A 33 -27.00 -1.31 -6.95
C ALA A 33 -27.66 -1.64 -5.60
N THR A 34 -28.01 -0.61 -4.86
CA THR A 34 -28.79 -0.68 -3.62
C THR A 34 -30.07 0.15 -3.78
N GLU A 35 -30.97 0.09 -2.81
CA GLU A 35 -32.18 0.94 -2.80
C GLU A 35 -31.83 2.45 -2.79
N GLN A 36 -30.70 2.83 -2.22
CA GLN A 36 -30.28 4.22 -2.04
C GLN A 36 -29.32 4.72 -3.13
N TYR A 37 -28.55 3.82 -3.73
CA TYR A 37 -27.48 4.17 -4.67
C TYR A 37 -27.46 3.25 -5.88
N PRO A 38 -27.36 3.82 -7.11
CA PRO A 38 -27.16 3.02 -8.31
C PRO A 38 -25.77 2.36 -8.28
N ALA A 39 -25.60 1.28 -9.05
CA ALA A 39 -24.29 0.71 -9.29
C ALA A 39 -23.38 1.71 -9.99
N VAL A 40 -22.12 1.81 -9.54
CA VAL A 40 -21.11 2.62 -10.21
C VAL A 40 -20.55 1.85 -11.40
N PRO A 41 -20.59 2.39 -12.64
CA PRO A 41 -19.97 1.78 -13.80
C PRO A 41 -18.45 1.60 -13.59
N LEU A 42 -17.93 0.41 -13.87
CA LEU A 42 -16.51 0.11 -13.81
C LEU A 42 -15.98 -0.26 -15.19
N HIS A 43 -15.17 0.60 -15.76
CA HIS A 43 -14.51 0.40 -17.05
C HIS A 43 -13.08 -0.11 -16.82
N THR A 44 -12.81 -1.36 -17.16
CA THR A 44 -11.48 -1.97 -17.07
C THR A 44 -10.74 -1.86 -18.40
N GLY A 45 -9.39 -1.94 -18.36
CA GLY A 45 -8.57 -1.83 -19.56
C GLY A 45 -8.48 -0.40 -20.15
N SER A 46 -9.05 0.59 -19.47
CA SER A 46 -9.10 2.00 -19.90
C SER A 46 -7.84 2.74 -19.45
N ARG A 47 -6.80 2.67 -20.24
CA ARG A 47 -5.53 3.36 -19.93
C ARG A 47 -5.63 4.84 -20.22
N ILE A 48 -5.30 5.66 -19.21
CA ILE A 48 -5.29 7.13 -19.32
C ILE A 48 -4.02 7.58 -20.06
N ALA A 49 -4.19 8.47 -21.03
CA ALA A 49 -3.11 9.17 -21.71
C ALA A 49 -2.80 10.50 -21.03
N CYS A 50 -3.82 11.31 -20.73
CA CYS A 50 -3.70 12.58 -20.04
C CYS A 50 -5.02 13.01 -19.38
N VAL A 51 -4.92 14.05 -18.53
CA VAL A 51 -6.06 14.67 -17.86
C VAL A 51 -5.98 16.19 -18.07
N ASP A 52 -7.09 16.79 -18.45
CA ASP A 52 -7.32 18.22 -18.37
C ASP A 52 -8.06 18.52 -17.06
N ALA A 53 -7.34 19.14 -16.12
CA ALA A 53 -7.86 19.45 -14.80
C ALA A 53 -8.89 20.60 -14.82
N GLU A 54 -8.84 21.52 -15.79
CA GLU A 54 -9.75 22.64 -15.88
C GLU A 54 -11.15 22.19 -16.33
N THR A 55 -11.22 21.34 -17.34
CA THR A 55 -12.47 20.82 -17.88
C THR A 55 -12.94 19.52 -17.19
N ALA A 56 -12.14 18.93 -16.31
CA ALA A 56 -12.33 17.60 -15.74
C ALA A 56 -12.49 16.53 -16.81
N THR A 57 -11.63 16.56 -17.84
CA THR A 57 -11.66 15.64 -18.96
C THR A 57 -10.49 14.66 -18.89
N ILE A 58 -10.79 13.36 -19.01
CA ILE A 58 -9.81 12.29 -19.14
C ILE A 58 -9.73 11.89 -20.60
N THR A 59 -8.52 11.83 -21.16
CA THR A 59 -8.29 11.26 -22.50
C THR A 59 -7.63 9.88 -22.33
N LEU A 60 -8.24 8.86 -22.89
CA LEU A 60 -7.72 7.50 -22.92
C LEU A 60 -6.68 7.33 -24.05
N GLN A 61 -5.88 6.24 -23.98
CA GLN A 61 -4.85 5.97 -25.01
C GLN A 61 -5.42 5.71 -26.41
N ASP A 62 -6.68 5.29 -26.51
CA ASP A 62 -7.39 5.10 -27.79
C ASP A 62 -8.02 6.40 -28.34
N GLY A 63 -7.82 7.53 -27.66
CA GLY A 63 -8.35 8.84 -28.02
C GLY A 63 -9.76 9.13 -27.46
N THR A 64 -10.40 8.16 -26.80
CA THR A 64 -11.72 8.39 -26.17
C THR A 64 -11.58 9.42 -25.07
N GLN A 65 -12.55 10.37 -25.02
CA GLN A 65 -12.63 11.38 -23.99
C GLN A 65 -13.82 11.12 -23.07
N VAL A 66 -13.59 11.27 -21.78
CA VAL A 66 -14.61 11.18 -20.72
C VAL A 66 -14.55 12.45 -19.89
N GLN A 67 -15.66 13.17 -19.80
CA GLN A 67 -15.77 14.41 -19.03
C GLN A 67 -16.70 14.20 -17.84
N GLY A 68 -16.31 14.76 -16.68
CA GLY A 68 -17.11 14.78 -15.46
C GLY A 68 -17.11 16.16 -14.81
N ASP A 69 -17.71 16.24 -13.63
CA ASP A 69 -17.66 17.44 -12.79
C ASP A 69 -16.36 17.53 -12.01
N VAL A 70 -15.78 16.39 -11.69
CA VAL A 70 -14.51 16.24 -10.97
C VAL A 70 -13.77 14.99 -11.45
N VAL A 71 -12.44 15.04 -11.48
CA VAL A 71 -11.56 13.87 -11.69
C VAL A 71 -10.84 13.57 -10.38
N VAL A 72 -10.82 12.31 -9.99
CA VAL A 72 -10.04 11.83 -8.85
C VAL A 72 -8.99 10.84 -9.34
N GLY A 73 -7.72 11.25 -9.24
CA GLY A 73 -6.57 10.43 -9.59
C GLY A 73 -6.20 9.48 -8.44
N ALA A 74 -6.52 8.19 -8.61
CA ALA A 74 -6.20 7.12 -7.67
C ALA A 74 -5.37 6.02 -8.34
N ASP A 75 -4.56 6.39 -9.33
CA ASP A 75 -3.84 5.52 -10.27
C ASP A 75 -2.46 5.07 -9.75
N GLY A 76 -2.22 5.24 -8.44
CA GLY A 76 -1.13 4.60 -7.72
C GLY A 76 0.23 5.27 -7.89
N VAL A 77 1.30 4.56 -7.50
CA VAL A 77 2.67 5.10 -7.45
C VAL A 77 3.18 5.58 -8.81
N HIS A 78 2.76 4.96 -9.90
CA HIS A 78 3.09 5.33 -11.29
C HIS A 78 2.05 6.26 -11.93
N SER A 79 1.38 7.07 -11.13
CA SER A 79 0.27 7.93 -11.54
C SER A 79 0.56 8.78 -12.78
N VAL A 80 -0.32 8.68 -13.77
CA VAL A 80 -0.38 9.57 -14.94
C VAL A 80 -1.15 10.86 -14.58
N THR A 81 -2.21 10.73 -13.79
CA THR A 81 -3.05 11.88 -13.38
C THR A 81 -2.26 12.90 -12.57
N ARG A 82 -1.24 12.46 -11.83
CA ARG A 82 -0.31 13.33 -11.09
C ARG A 82 0.36 14.39 -11.97
N HIS A 83 0.65 14.07 -13.21
CA HIS A 83 1.34 15.00 -14.13
C HIS A 83 0.52 16.26 -14.46
N ALA A 84 -0.80 16.21 -14.27
CA ALA A 84 -1.68 17.36 -14.45
C ALA A 84 -1.76 18.27 -13.21
N ILE A 85 -1.05 17.93 -12.12
CA ILE A 85 -0.93 18.78 -10.91
C ILE A 85 0.37 19.60 -10.98
N PRO A 86 0.35 20.90 -10.66
CA PRO A 86 1.56 21.70 -10.54
C PRO A 86 2.53 21.09 -9.52
N GLY A 87 3.78 20.89 -9.91
CA GLY A 87 4.78 20.19 -9.09
C GLY A 87 4.61 18.66 -9.04
N GLY A 88 3.65 18.07 -9.75
CA GLY A 88 3.39 16.63 -9.79
C GLY A 88 4.30 15.81 -10.72
N GLN A 89 5.32 16.42 -11.33
CA GLN A 89 6.27 15.74 -12.23
C GLN A 89 7.27 14.83 -11.49
N LEU A 90 7.06 14.61 -10.19
CA LEU A 90 7.90 13.76 -9.38
C LEU A 90 7.75 12.29 -9.75
N LYS A 91 8.89 11.59 -9.81
CA LYS A 91 8.93 10.14 -10.04
C LYS A 91 9.27 9.43 -8.74
N ALA A 92 8.55 8.36 -8.47
CA ALA A 92 8.90 7.45 -7.40
C ALA A 92 10.19 6.68 -7.78
N ALA A 93 11.09 6.54 -6.82
CA ALA A 93 12.36 5.85 -7.00
C ALA A 93 12.56 4.81 -5.89
N CYS A 94 13.31 3.76 -6.18
CA CYS A 94 13.72 2.81 -5.16
C CYS A 94 14.76 3.44 -4.24
N ARG A 95 14.60 3.24 -2.93
CA ARG A 95 15.53 3.72 -1.89
C ARG A 95 16.45 2.60 -1.38
N GLY A 96 16.83 1.67 -2.26
CA GLY A 96 17.81 0.63 -1.98
C GLY A 96 17.24 -0.60 -1.26
N LYS A 97 15.93 -0.74 -1.14
CA LYS A 97 15.29 -1.92 -0.54
C LYS A 97 14.27 -2.54 -1.50
N SER A 98 14.19 -3.86 -1.41
CA SER A 98 13.16 -4.68 -2.05
C SER A 98 12.48 -5.57 -1.02
N ALA A 99 11.34 -6.15 -1.37
CA ALA A 99 10.63 -7.05 -0.50
C ALA A 99 10.14 -8.29 -1.28
N PHE A 100 10.44 -9.47 -0.76
CA PHE A 100 9.68 -10.66 -1.14
C PHE A 100 8.31 -10.62 -0.46
N ARG A 101 7.27 -10.91 -1.22
CA ARG A 101 5.90 -11.06 -0.72
C ARG A 101 5.36 -12.41 -1.13
N PHE A 102 4.79 -13.13 -0.17
CA PHE A 102 4.24 -14.45 -0.37
C PHE A 102 3.25 -14.80 0.75
N LEU A 103 2.55 -15.87 0.53
CA LEU A 103 1.56 -16.41 1.47
C LEU A 103 1.97 -17.81 1.88
N VAL A 104 1.70 -18.16 3.14
CA VAL A 104 1.87 -19.51 3.68
C VAL A 104 0.56 -19.95 4.32
N SER A 105 0.11 -21.19 4.07
CA SER A 105 -1.01 -21.77 4.80
C SER A 105 -0.67 -21.86 6.28
N LYS A 106 -1.55 -21.39 7.15
CA LYS A 106 -1.35 -21.51 8.59
C LYS A 106 -1.35 -22.97 9.03
N ASP A 107 -2.16 -23.81 8.42
CA ASP A 107 -2.20 -25.25 8.73
C ASP A 107 -0.87 -25.93 8.37
N ALA A 108 -0.26 -25.56 7.23
CA ALA A 108 1.07 -26.04 6.85
C ALA A 108 2.17 -25.58 7.84
N ALA A 109 2.02 -24.39 8.42
CA ALA A 109 2.94 -23.90 9.44
C ALA A 109 2.71 -24.58 10.80
N LEU A 110 1.47 -24.89 11.16
CA LEU A 110 1.12 -25.59 12.42
C LEU A 110 1.45 -27.08 12.40
N SER A 111 1.43 -27.73 11.23
CA SER A 111 1.71 -29.17 11.11
C SER A 111 3.18 -29.53 11.35
N ASP A 112 4.08 -28.57 11.35
CA ASP A 112 5.51 -28.75 11.62
C ASP A 112 5.85 -28.19 13.01
N PRO A 113 6.29 -29.02 13.97
CA PRO A 113 6.62 -28.59 15.33
C PRO A 113 7.64 -27.47 15.41
N ILE A 114 8.53 -27.35 14.42
CA ILE A 114 9.56 -26.31 14.36
C ILE A 114 8.92 -24.94 14.11
N THR A 115 7.96 -24.88 13.19
CA THR A 115 7.30 -23.63 12.79
C THR A 115 6.05 -23.32 13.61
N ALA A 116 5.38 -24.33 14.18
CA ALA A 116 4.14 -24.20 14.94
C ALA A 116 4.28 -23.18 16.07
N ARG A 117 5.39 -23.19 16.81
CA ARG A 117 5.68 -22.25 17.91
C ARG A 117 5.69 -20.78 17.49
N LEU A 118 5.97 -20.49 16.20
CA LEU A 118 6.03 -19.13 15.67
C LEU A 118 4.66 -18.57 15.29
N VAL A 119 3.65 -19.43 15.13
CA VAL A 119 2.34 -19.09 14.54
C VAL A 119 1.14 -19.53 15.38
N GLN A 120 1.36 -20.02 16.60
CA GLN A 120 0.30 -20.56 17.46
C GLN A 120 -0.71 -19.52 17.92
N HIS A 121 -0.30 -18.26 18.09
CA HIS A 121 -1.18 -17.20 18.54
C HIS A 121 -2.04 -16.67 17.39
N GLN A 122 -3.29 -16.33 17.71
CA GLN A 122 -4.21 -15.69 16.76
C GLN A 122 -3.99 -14.17 16.74
N GLY A 123 -4.13 -13.57 15.56
CA GLY A 123 -4.04 -12.10 15.42
C GLY A 123 -2.67 -11.51 15.70
N GLN A 124 -1.62 -12.32 15.83
CA GLN A 124 -0.28 -11.84 16.14
C GLN A 124 0.44 -11.34 14.89
N LEU A 125 0.87 -10.08 14.91
CA LEU A 125 1.86 -9.56 13.97
C LEU A 125 3.25 -9.79 14.55
N SER A 126 4.12 -10.48 13.80
CA SER A 126 5.50 -10.76 14.18
C SER A 126 6.46 -10.03 13.25
N ILE A 127 7.51 -9.45 13.83
CA ILE A 127 8.60 -8.83 13.07
C ILE A 127 9.93 -9.39 13.58
N TRP A 128 10.70 -9.99 12.68
CA TRP A 128 12.07 -10.42 12.94
C TRP A 128 13.05 -9.47 12.26
N TYR A 129 13.99 -8.96 13.01
CA TYR A 129 14.97 -7.97 12.53
C TYR A 129 16.34 -8.61 12.34
N GLY A 130 16.97 -8.33 11.20
CA GLY A 130 18.41 -8.38 10.99
C GLY A 130 18.98 -6.97 11.01
N SER A 131 20.26 -6.81 10.69
CA SER A 131 20.94 -5.50 10.65
C SER A 131 20.36 -4.59 9.56
N ASP A 132 20.22 -5.11 8.33
CA ASP A 132 19.80 -4.39 7.13
C ASP A 132 18.53 -4.97 6.48
N ARG A 133 17.89 -5.94 7.13
CA ARG A 133 16.71 -6.69 6.63
C ARG A 133 15.75 -7.01 7.73
N ARG A 134 14.49 -7.29 7.36
CA ARG A 134 13.47 -7.68 8.31
C ARG A 134 12.39 -8.55 7.65
N ILE A 135 11.77 -9.40 8.45
CA ILE A 135 10.66 -10.25 8.02
C ILE A 135 9.44 -9.84 8.84
N ILE A 136 8.37 -9.48 8.18
CA ILE A 136 7.07 -9.18 8.78
C ILE A 136 6.12 -10.30 8.41
N MET A 137 5.42 -10.85 9.40
CA MET A 137 4.39 -11.86 9.24
C MET A 137 3.13 -11.44 10.00
N TYR A 138 1.99 -11.60 9.37
CA TYR A 138 0.70 -11.43 10.03
C TYR A 138 -0.37 -12.32 9.40
N PRO A 139 -1.34 -12.79 10.21
CA PRO A 139 -2.43 -13.62 9.71
C PRO A 139 -3.48 -12.78 8.98
N THR A 140 -4.09 -13.37 7.96
CA THR A 140 -5.19 -12.81 7.17
C THR A 140 -6.25 -13.89 6.92
N SER A 141 -7.33 -13.54 6.22
CA SER A 141 -8.38 -14.48 5.79
C SER A 141 -8.85 -15.37 6.94
N HIS A 142 -9.37 -14.76 8.01
CA HIS A 142 -9.84 -15.44 9.22
C HIS A 142 -8.78 -16.33 9.90
N ASN A 143 -7.52 -15.89 9.93
CA ASN A 143 -6.39 -16.62 10.49
C ASN A 143 -6.00 -17.92 9.76
N THR A 144 -6.41 -18.13 8.53
CA THR A 144 -6.06 -19.32 7.75
C THR A 144 -4.81 -19.14 6.90
N VAL A 145 -4.44 -17.90 6.59
CA VAL A 145 -3.31 -17.54 5.73
C VAL A 145 -2.37 -16.60 6.46
N LEU A 146 -1.09 -16.88 6.38
CA LEU A 146 -0.01 -16.02 6.87
C LEU A 146 0.54 -15.22 5.70
N ASN A 147 0.48 -13.89 5.81
CA ASN A 147 1.05 -12.97 4.83
C ASN A 147 2.45 -12.55 5.26
N PHE A 148 3.39 -12.64 4.33
CA PHE A 148 4.80 -12.29 4.56
C PHE A 148 5.24 -11.12 3.72
N VAL A 149 6.05 -10.25 4.34
CA VAL A 149 6.81 -9.18 3.69
C VAL A 149 8.24 -9.29 4.20
N ALA A 150 9.15 -9.82 3.37
CA ALA A 150 10.55 -10.02 3.73
C ALA A 150 11.42 -8.98 3.02
N ILE A 151 11.76 -7.90 3.75
CA ILE A 151 12.49 -6.72 3.24
C ILE A 151 13.98 -6.97 3.34
N HIS A 152 14.73 -6.61 2.28
CA HIS A 152 16.17 -6.81 2.15
C HIS A 152 16.78 -5.73 1.23
N PRO A 153 18.13 -5.60 1.19
CA PRO A 153 18.81 -4.71 0.23
C PRO A 153 18.44 -5.06 -1.22
N GLU A 154 18.09 -4.06 -2.01
CA GLU A 154 17.65 -4.22 -3.41
C GLU A 154 18.68 -4.98 -4.26
N ALA A 155 19.97 -4.66 -4.09
CA ALA A 155 21.06 -5.25 -4.87
C ALA A 155 21.13 -6.79 -4.77
N GLU A 156 20.61 -7.38 -3.68
CA GLU A 156 20.64 -8.83 -3.49
C GLU A 156 19.56 -9.58 -4.32
N SER A 157 18.51 -8.90 -4.75
CA SER A 157 17.42 -9.48 -5.56
C SER A 157 17.24 -8.81 -6.91
N ALA A 158 18.04 -7.79 -7.24
CA ALA A 158 17.95 -7.07 -8.51
C ALA A 158 18.01 -8.05 -9.69
N THR A 159 17.13 -7.85 -10.64
CA THR A 159 17.10 -8.52 -11.96
C THR A 159 17.37 -7.48 -13.03
N GLU A 160 17.88 -7.89 -14.21
CA GLU A 160 18.24 -6.99 -15.29
C GLU A 160 17.07 -6.15 -15.87
N SER A 161 15.83 -6.48 -15.52
CA SER A 161 14.64 -5.76 -15.97
C SER A 161 14.15 -4.78 -14.91
N ASP A 162 14.32 -3.50 -15.14
CA ASP A 162 14.05 -2.41 -14.18
C ASP A 162 12.56 -2.11 -13.89
N ASP A 163 11.60 -2.60 -14.69
CA ASP A 163 10.26 -2.01 -14.75
C ASP A 163 9.07 -2.94 -14.50
N THR A 164 9.25 -4.19 -14.07
CA THR A 164 8.10 -5.08 -13.85
C THR A 164 7.68 -5.17 -12.39
N TRP A 165 6.48 -4.70 -12.12
CA TRP A 165 5.85 -4.80 -10.82
C TRP A 165 5.50 -6.26 -10.48
N GLY A 166 5.94 -6.76 -9.31
CA GLY A 166 5.63 -8.12 -8.86
C GLY A 166 6.31 -9.20 -9.68
N GLN A 167 7.60 -9.04 -9.99
CA GLN A 167 8.41 -10.05 -10.65
C GLN A 167 8.33 -11.39 -9.91
N GLU A 168 8.46 -12.49 -10.65
CA GLU A 168 8.57 -13.81 -10.04
C GLU A 168 9.81 -13.86 -9.15
N GLY A 169 9.58 -14.15 -7.87
CA GLY A 169 10.65 -14.35 -6.90
C GLY A 169 11.12 -15.80 -6.93
N ASN A 170 12.41 -15.97 -6.69
CA ASN A 170 12.99 -17.30 -6.54
C ASN A 170 13.04 -17.66 -5.05
N LEU A 171 12.42 -18.76 -4.65
CA LEU A 171 12.37 -19.25 -3.27
C LEU A 171 13.78 -19.53 -2.72
N ASP A 172 14.63 -20.19 -3.49
CA ASP A 172 16.00 -20.53 -3.05
C ASP A 172 16.83 -19.27 -2.84
N LYS A 173 16.70 -18.27 -3.74
CA LYS A 173 17.35 -16.97 -3.59
C LYS A 173 16.85 -16.24 -2.34
N MET A 174 15.55 -16.28 -2.06
CA MET A 174 14.99 -15.72 -0.83
C MET A 174 15.61 -16.39 0.41
N LEU A 175 15.63 -17.72 0.48
CA LEU A 175 16.21 -18.46 1.60
C LEU A 175 17.70 -18.14 1.77
N GLN A 176 18.44 -18.00 0.67
CA GLN A 176 19.85 -17.62 0.70
C GLN A 176 20.07 -16.19 1.26
N ILE A 177 19.21 -15.25 0.87
CA ILE A 177 19.27 -13.85 1.37
C ILE A 177 19.01 -13.81 2.88
N PHE A 178 18.09 -14.62 3.38
CA PHE A 178 17.71 -14.66 4.81
C PHE A 178 18.42 -15.74 5.64
N LYS A 179 19.46 -16.40 5.11
CA LYS A 179 20.14 -17.55 5.75
C LYS A 179 20.68 -17.28 7.16
N GLY A 180 20.87 -16.00 7.53
CA GLY A 180 21.34 -15.63 8.87
C GLY A 180 20.25 -15.60 9.95
N PHE A 181 19.00 -15.86 9.60
CA PHE A 181 17.90 -15.93 10.57
C PHE A 181 17.84 -17.31 11.24
N ASP A 182 17.09 -17.38 12.37
CA ASP A 182 16.83 -18.64 13.09
C ASP A 182 16.33 -19.75 12.14
N PRO A 183 16.82 -20.99 12.27
CA PRO A 183 16.40 -22.11 11.42
C PRO A 183 14.88 -22.34 11.37
N ALA A 184 14.14 -22.04 12.45
CA ALA A 184 12.70 -22.15 12.45
C ALA A 184 12.03 -21.10 11.55
N ILE A 185 12.60 -19.88 11.49
CA ILE A 185 12.14 -18.84 10.59
C ILE A 185 12.41 -19.27 9.14
N LEU A 186 13.59 -19.78 8.84
CA LEU A 186 13.93 -20.29 7.50
C LEU A 186 13.01 -21.44 7.07
N SER A 187 12.73 -22.38 8.00
CA SER A 187 11.75 -23.45 7.76
C SER A 187 10.37 -22.88 7.43
N LEU A 188 9.95 -21.82 8.13
CA LEU A 188 8.67 -21.17 7.88
C LEU A 188 8.64 -20.45 6.52
N LEU A 189 9.71 -19.74 6.14
CA LEU A 189 9.84 -19.14 4.80
C LEU A 189 9.82 -20.21 3.70
N GLY A 190 10.46 -21.36 3.92
CA GLY A 190 10.51 -22.49 2.99
C GLY A 190 9.14 -23.14 2.70
N LYS A 191 8.11 -22.82 3.51
CA LYS A 191 6.74 -23.27 3.25
C LYS A 191 6.00 -22.42 2.20
N ALA A 192 6.62 -21.34 1.70
CA ALA A 192 6.10 -20.58 0.58
C ALA A 192 6.01 -21.46 -0.68
N GLY A 193 4.89 -21.43 -1.38
CA GLY A 193 4.80 -22.06 -2.70
C GLY A 193 5.78 -21.41 -3.66
N PRO A 194 6.60 -22.15 -4.39
CA PRO A 194 7.67 -21.58 -5.23
C PRO A 194 7.18 -20.53 -6.21
N GLN A 195 5.97 -20.70 -6.76
CA GLN A 195 5.36 -19.77 -7.72
C GLN A 195 4.59 -18.61 -7.06
N THR A 196 4.46 -18.61 -5.72
CA THR A 196 3.73 -17.55 -5.00
C THR A 196 4.64 -16.43 -4.53
N VAL A 197 5.95 -16.63 -4.54
CA VAL A 197 6.93 -15.63 -4.14
C VAL A 197 7.02 -14.57 -5.22
N LYS A 198 6.81 -13.31 -4.84
CA LYS A 198 6.97 -12.15 -5.72
C LYS A 198 7.99 -11.18 -5.11
N VAL A 199 8.75 -10.51 -5.97
CA VAL A 199 9.69 -9.45 -5.57
C VAL A 199 9.13 -8.09 -5.95
N TRP A 200 9.25 -7.14 -5.02
CA TRP A 200 8.79 -5.77 -5.18
C TRP A 200 9.89 -4.80 -4.79
N ARG A 201 10.26 -3.91 -5.67
CA ARG A 201 11.07 -2.75 -5.30
C ARG A 201 10.26 -1.82 -4.40
N LEU A 202 10.86 -1.34 -3.33
CA LEU A 202 10.19 -0.41 -2.42
C LEU A 202 10.40 1.02 -2.93
N LEU A 203 9.35 1.55 -3.55
CA LEU A 203 9.37 2.87 -4.14
C LEU A 203 8.97 3.92 -3.11
N ASP A 204 9.67 5.02 -3.11
CA ASP A 204 9.39 6.23 -2.35
C ASP A 204 9.41 7.44 -3.28
N MET A 205 8.77 8.51 -2.88
CA MET A 205 8.70 9.73 -3.67
C MET A 205 8.72 10.94 -2.73
N ASP A 206 9.35 12.00 -3.17
CA ASP A 206 9.34 13.25 -2.43
C ASP A 206 7.92 13.81 -2.31
N VAL A 207 7.69 14.65 -1.30
CA VAL A 207 6.37 15.21 -1.00
C VAL A 207 5.91 16.08 -2.15
N ILE A 208 4.70 15.83 -2.65
CA ILE A 208 4.03 16.71 -3.61
C ILE A 208 3.45 17.88 -2.83
N PRO A 209 3.76 19.12 -3.21
CA PRO A 209 3.32 20.29 -2.45
C PRO A 209 1.80 20.54 -2.54
N GLN A 210 1.16 20.03 -3.59
CA GLN A 210 -0.26 20.22 -3.85
C GLN A 210 -0.89 18.99 -4.46
N TRP A 211 -2.08 18.59 -3.97
CA TRP A 211 -2.80 17.37 -4.42
C TRP A 211 -4.02 17.67 -5.26
N HIS A 212 -4.28 18.93 -5.59
CA HIS A 212 -5.40 19.32 -6.41
C HIS A 212 -4.99 20.37 -7.44
N HIS A 213 -5.72 20.45 -8.53
CA HIS A 213 -5.61 21.50 -9.52
C HIS A 213 -6.94 21.65 -10.24
N HIS A 214 -7.54 22.84 -10.23
CA HIS A 214 -8.90 23.06 -10.75
C HIS A 214 -9.89 22.01 -10.26
N ARG A 215 -10.35 21.08 -11.12
CA ARG A 215 -11.30 20.00 -10.81
C ARG A 215 -10.68 18.61 -10.75
N LEU A 216 -9.38 18.54 -10.55
CA LEU A 216 -8.63 17.29 -10.34
C LEU A 216 -8.10 17.25 -8.91
N ALA A 217 -8.27 16.10 -8.24
CA ALA A 217 -7.57 15.76 -7.00
C ALA A 217 -6.86 14.41 -7.09
N LEU A 218 -5.78 14.25 -6.32
CA LEU A 218 -5.08 12.99 -6.14
C LEU A 218 -5.41 12.38 -4.78
N LEU A 219 -5.41 11.04 -4.70
CA LEU A 219 -5.50 10.32 -3.43
C LEU A 219 -4.61 9.08 -3.39
N GLY A 220 -4.32 8.61 -2.20
CA GLY A 220 -3.51 7.41 -1.98
C GLY A 220 -2.12 7.51 -2.61
N ASP A 221 -1.60 6.41 -3.16
CA ASP A 221 -0.24 6.38 -3.73
C ASP A 221 -0.04 7.30 -4.95
N ALA A 222 -1.11 7.80 -5.56
CA ALA A 222 -1.01 8.85 -6.58
C ALA A 222 -0.53 10.18 -5.97
N ALA A 223 -0.92 10.47 -4.73
CA ALA A 223 -0.55 11.68 -3.99
C ALA A 223 0.67 11.46 -3.07
N HIS A 224 0.73 10.34 -2.35
CA HIS A 224 1.67 10.12 -1.27
C HIS A 224 2.05 8.63 -1.13
N PRO A 225 2.83 8.05 -2.06
CA PRO A 225 3.26 6.66 -1.93
C PRO A 225 4.08 6.47 -0.65
N PHE A 226 3.80 5.39 0.10
CA PHE A 226 4.47 5.07 1.35
C PHE A 226 5.35 3.84 1.22
N LEU A 227 6.52 3.90 1.88
CA LEU A 227 7.26 2.69 2.21
C LEU A 227 6.41 1.82 3.16
N PRO A 228 6.40 0.48 3.01
CA PRO A 228 5.46 -0.41 3.70
C PRO A 228 5.74 -0.64 5.18
N HIS A 229 6.67 0.10 5.79
CA HIS A 229 7.22 -0.17 7.11
C HIS A 229 6.21 -0.04 8.26
N GLN A 230 5.16 0.75 8.07
CA GLN A 230 4.07 0.91 9.06
C GLN A 230 2.77 0.23 8.65
N GLY A 231 2.66 -0.30 7.43
CA GLY A 231 1.42 -0.88 6.90
C GLY A 231 0.27 0.12 6.75
N GLN A 232 0.54 1.43 6.69
CA GLN A 232 -0.48 2.48 6.74
C GLN A 232 -1.01 2.93 5.37
N GLY A 233 -0.32 2.61 4.26
CA GLY A 233 -0.67 3.15 2.94
C GLY A 233 -2.14 2.95 2.55
N GLY A 234 -2.67 1.73 2.69
CA GLY A 234 -4.07 1.45 2.41
C GLY A 234 -5.05 2.17 3.33
N GLY A 235 -4.73 2.25 4.63
CA GLY A 235 -5.54 2.96 5.62
C GLY A 235 -5.65 4.45 5.32
N VAL A 236 -4.52 5.10 5.00
CA VAL A 236 -4.48 6.53 4.66
C VAL A 236 -5.23 6.81 3.35
N ALA A 237 -5.13 5.92 2.35
CA ALA A 237 -5.91 6.06 1.12
C ALA A 237 -7.43 5.96 1.36
N ILE A 238 -7.87 5.11 2.30
CA ILE A 238 -9.28 5.05 2.73
C ILE A 238 -9.68 6.34 3.46
N GLU A 239 -8.83 6.88 4.34
CA GLU A 239 -9.07 8.17 4.98
C GLU A 239 -9.21 9.30 3.94
N ASP A 240 -8.40 9.30 2.88
CA ASP A 240 -8.49 10.27 1.78
C ASP A 240 -9.85 10.17 1.07
N ALA A 241 -10.27 8.95 0.74
CA ALA A 241 -11.54 8.72 0.07
C ALA A 241 -12.74 9.20 0.91
N ILE A 242 -12.70 8.92 2.24
CA ILE A 242 -13.71 9.42 3.17
C ILE A 242 -13.70 10.96 3.23
N SER A 243 -12.50 11.57 3.31
CA SER A 243 -12.38 13.03 3.34
C SER A 243 -12.92 13.67 2.08
N LEU A 244 -12.61 13.10 0.90
CA LEU A 244 -13.18 13.56 -0.37
C LEU A 244 -14.71 13.42 -0.40
N SER A 245 -15.27 12.33 0.10
CA SER A 245 -16.72 12.13 0.13
C SER A 245 -17.45 13.13 1.03
N VAL A 246 -16.77 13.64 2.06
CA VAL A 246 -17.33 14.66 2.97
C VAL A 246 -17.26 16.05 2.35
N VAL A 247 -16.14 16.42 1.72
CA VAL A 247 -15.98 17.75 1.13
C VAL A 247 -16.74 17.90 -0.20
N LEU A 248 -16.90 16.81 -0.95
CA LEU A 248 -17.68 16.73 -2.20
C LEU A 248 -19.03 16.06 -1.93
N GLY A 249 -19.93 16.78 -1.26
CA GLY A 249 -21.31 16.30 -1.08
C GLY A 249 -22.04 16.21 -2.41
N LYS A 250 -23.11 15.39 -2.46
CA LYS A 250 -23.91 15.11 -3.66
C LYS A 250 -24.40 16.38 -4.39
N ASP A 251 -24.69 17.45 -3.64
CA ASP A 251 -25.24 18.69 -4.17
C ASP A 251 -24.18 19.81 -4.28
N THR A 252 -22.88 19.44 -4.27
CA THR A 252 -21.79 20.42 -4.44
C THR A 252 -21.85 21.02 -5.86
N PRO A 253 -22.05 22.35 -6.01
CA PRO A 253 -22.03 23.01 -7.31
C PRO A 253 -20.65 22.85 -7.97
N VAL A 254 -20.61 22.68 -9.30
CA VAL A 254 -19.35 22.56 -10.05
C VAL A 254 -18.44 23.76 -9.82
N ALA A 255 -19.00 24.95 -9.66
CA ALA A 255 -18.24 26.19 -9.38
C ALA A 255 -17.50 26.15 -8.03
N GLU A 256 -17.94 25.34 -7.08
CA GLU A 256 -17.32 25.20 -5.76
C GLU A 256 -16.28 24.06 -5.72
N VAL A 257 -16.20 23.19 -6.72
CA VAL A 257 -15.35 21.99 -6.70
C VAL A 257 -13.90 22.36 -6.37
N HIS A 258 -13.35 23.39 -6.98
CA HIS A 258 -11.97 23.81 -6.73
C HIS A 258 -11.70 24.12 -5.25
N GLU A 259 -12.56 24.90 -4.61
CA GLU A 259 -12.41 25.26 -3.19
C GLU A 259 -12.61 24.04 -2.27
N ARG A 260 -13.49 23.11 -2.65
CA ARG A 260 -13.70 21.85 -1.93
C ARG A 260 -12.47 20.94 -2.02
N LEU A 261 -11.84 20.85 -3.18
CA LEU A 261 -10.61 20.08 -3.36
C LEU A 261 -9.42 20.71 -2.62
N LYS A 262 -9.38 22.05 -2.55
CA LYS A 262 -8.41 22.76 -1.70
C LYS A 262 -8.62 22.38 -0.23
N LEU A 263 -9.85 22.41 0.27
CA LEU A 263 -10.16 22.00 1.64
C LEU A 263 -9.75 20.54 1.91
N TYR A 264 -9.99 19.60 0.96
CA TYR A 264 -9.50 18.24 1.04
C TYR A 264 -7.97 18.19 1.23
N HIS A 265 -7.23 18.93 0.41
CA HIS A 265 -5.79 19.02 0.54
C HIS A 265 -5.37 19.56 1.92
N ASP A 266 -5.96 20.66 2.38
CA ASP A 266 -5.62 21.29 3.67
C ASP A 266 -5.86 20.34 4.86
N ILE A 267 -6.90 19.49 4.79
CA ILE A 267 -7.21 18.49 5.83
C ILE A 267 -6.23 17.32 5.81
N ARG A 268 -5.82 16.85 4.61
CA ARG A 268 -5.13 15.55 4.47
C ARG A 268 -3.63 15.63 4.32
N HIS A 269 -3.12 16.69 3.67
CA HIS A 269 -1.72 16.77 3.25
C HIS A 269 -0.74 16.63 4.42
N GLU A 270 -0.91 17.41 5.49
CA GLU A 270 0.00 17.37 6.63
C GLU A 270 0.03 15.98 7.27
N ARG A 271 -1.14 15.38 7.53
CA ARG A 271 -1.22 14.07 8.17
C ARG A 271 -0.54 12.98 7.33
N ALA A 272 -0.83 12.88 6.04
CA ALA A 272 -0.26 11.87 5.17
C ALA A 272 1.26 12.07 5.00
N THR A 273 1.71 13.31 4.83
CA THR A 273 3.14 13.66 4.74
C THR A 273 3.91 13.27 6.00
N ARG A 274 3.34 13.49 7.18
CA ARG A 274 3.95 13.04 8.46
C ARG A 274 4.07 11.52 8.54
N ILE A 275 3.03 10.77 8.13
CA ILE A 275 3.08 9.30 8.10
C ILE A 275 4.12 8.82 7.08
N GLN A 276 4.23 9.47 5.91
CA GLN A 276 5.26 9.17 4.92
C GLN A 276 6.67 9.36 5.52
N GLY A 277 6.91 10.46 6.23
CA GLY A 277 8.17 10.72 6.93
C GLY A 277 8.49 9.66 7.99
N PHE A 278 7.52 9.29 8.82
CA PHE A 278 7.70 8.22 9.80
C PHE A 278 7.96 6.86 9.17
N SER A 279 7.32 6.55 8.03
CA SER A 279 7.63 5.31 7.29
C SER A 279 9.08 5.25 6.82
N ARG A 280 9.66 6.37 6.43
CA ARG A 280 11.09 6.46 6.07
C ARG A 280 11.99 6.18 7.27
N LEU A 281 11.75 6.86 8.40
CA LEU A 281 12.53 6.68 9.63
C LEU A 281 12.51 5.23 10.14
N ILE A 282 11.33 4.59 10.17
CA ILE A 282 11.21 3.18 10.58
C ILE A 282 11.90 2.25 9.56
N GLY A 283 12.03 2.71 8.31
CA GLY A 283 12.70 1.99 7.22
C GLY A 283 14.21 1.92 7.33
N GLU A 284 14.83 2.79 8.11
CA GLU A 284 16.27 2.85 8.28
C GLU A 284 16.86 1.57 8.87
N ASP A 285 18.11 1.27 8.49
CA ASP A 285 18.81 0.10 9.00
C ASP A 285 19.21 0.32 10.48
N ARG A 286 19.16 -0.75 11.26
CA ARG A 286 19.60 -0.72 12.64
C ARG A 286 21.14 -0.77 12.67
N THR A 287 21.74 0.40 12.72
CA THR A 287 23.15 0.53 13.11
C THR A 287 23.22 0.53 14.64
N GLY A 288 24.32 -0.03 15.21
CA GLY A 288 24.44 -0.26 16.66
C GLY A 288 24.26 0.97 17.57
N ASP A 289 24.19 2.17 16.99
CA ASP A 289 23.94 3.44 17.70
C ASP A 289 22.46 3.83 17.76
N ASN A 290 21.58 3.11 17.07
CA ASN A 290 20.13 3.35 17.05
C ASN A 290 19.38 2.27 17.87
N GLU A 291 19.75 2.07 19.12
CA GLU A 291 18.85 1.43 20.09
C GLU A 291 17.64 2.37 20.26
N LEU A 292 16.53 1.99 19.65
CA LEU A 292 15.25 2.58 20.00
C LEU A 292 15.03 2.29 21.47
N ASP A 293 15.28 3.30 22.31
CA ASP A 293 14.91 3.29 23.70
C ASP A 293 13.47 2.78 23.81
N SER A 294 13.34 1.64 24.46
CA SER A 294 12.06 1.07 24.89
C SER A 294 11.49 1.97 25.99
N LYS A 295 10.74 2.99 25.60
CA LYS A 295 9.86 3.75 26.49
C LYS A 295 8.43 3.66 26.03
#